data_cfcd574ab23323df4c3de7ded59864f6
#
_entry.id   cfcd574ab23323df4c3de7ded59864f6
#
_cell.length_a   1.000
_cell.length_b   1.000
_cell.length_c   1.000
_cell.angle_alpha   90.00
_cell.angle_beta   90.00
_cell.angle_gamma   90.00
#
_symmetry.space_group_name_H-M   'P 1'
#
loop_
_entity.id
_entity.type
_entity.pdbx_description
1 polymer ?
#
loop_
_entity_poly.entity_id
_entity_poly.type
_entity_poly.pdbx_seq_one_letter_code
_entity_poly.pdbx_strand_id
1 'polypeptide(L)'
;IEVAFDLCKKLSSHLGVTLMISNIKDDLILEPNDFKITKGYIKKAQGYFTQFKLEINDFAESLPSSKSTVNFGDFFSKVDTDCDLIIDLSENTPMFTGDHKRDGYFRASTNSPSDLFDIYTKVIDMIGQFEKPIYVDFNENLCAHSRNSKTGCTKCLDVCPAGAIQSIGDIVSV
;
A
#
# COMPACT_ATOMS: atom_id res chain seq x y z
N ILE A 1 11.86 -11.48 -9.95
CA ILE A 1 12.68 -10.56 -9.14
C ILE A 1 13.25 -9.46 -10.03
N GLU A 2 13.92 -9.77 -11.14
CA GLU A 2 14.54 -8.79 -12.05
C GLU A 2 13.57 -7.66 -12.45
N VAL A 3 12.37 -8.01 -12.88
CA VAL A 3 11.35 -7.03 -13.29
C VAL A 3 10.95 -6.09 -12.14
N ALA A 4 10.82 -6.62 -10.92
CA ALA A 4 10.53 -5.81 -9.75
C ALA A 4 11.69 -4.87 -9.41
N PHE A 5 12.92 -5.36 -9.58
CA PHE A 5 14.14 -4.57 -9.38
C PHE A 5 14.24 -3.42 -10.39
N ASP A 6 13.98 -3.68 -11.67
CA ASP A 6 13.95 -2.65 -12.71
C ASP A 6 12.90 -1.58 -12.46
N LEU A 7 11.71 -1.98 -12.00
CA LEU A 7 10.67 -1.04 -11.62
C LEU A 7 11.10 -0.18 -10.43
N CYS A 8 11.67 -0.79 -9.39
CA CYS A 8 12.20 -0.07 -8.24
C CYS A 8 13.30 0.92 -8.63
N LYS A 9 14.23 0.53 -9.51
CA LYS A 9 15.29 1.41 -10.03
C LYS A 9 14.74 2.62 -10.77
N LYS A 10 13.68 2.46 -11.56
CA LYS A 10 13.01 3.57 -12.23
C LYS A 10 12.28 4.49 -11.24
N LEU A 11 11.59 3.93 -10.26
CA LEU A 11 10.84 4.70 -9.28
C LEU A 11 11.73 5.41 -8.27
N SER A 12 12.90 4.85 -7.92
CA SER A 12 13.81 5.43 -6.91
C SER A 12 14.37 6.78 -7.29
N SER A 13 14.33 7.15 -8.58
CA SER A 13 14.69 8.50 -9.03
C SER A 13 13.66 9.58 -8.62
N HIS A 14 12.46 9.18 -8.19
CA HIS A 14 11.36 10.07 -7.88
C HIS A 14 10.78 9.86 -6.47
N LEU A 15 10.94 8.67 -5.91
CA LEU A 15 10.29 8.23 -4.67
C LEU A 15 11.27 7.51 -3.75
N GLY A 16 10.99 7.52 -2.44
CA GLY A 16 11.60 6.62 -1.49
C GLY A 16 11.04 5.20 -1.65
N VAL A 17 11.81 4.29 -2.25
CA VAL A 17 11.37 2.94 -2.58
C VAL A 17 11.94 1.92 -1.61
N THR A 18 11.09 0.97 -1.19
CA THR A 18 11.50 -0.24 -0.48
C THR A 18 11.01 -1.46 -1.26
N LEU A 19 11.92 -2.31 -1.68
CA LEU A 19 11.61 -3.60 -2.29
C LEU A 19 11.55 -4.68 -1.20
N MET A 20 10.39 -5.27 -0.99
CA MET A 20 10.23 -6.42 -0.10
C MET A 20 10.17 -7.71 -0.91
N ILE A 21 10.97 -8.69 -0.53
CA ILE A 21 11.04 -9.99 -1.18
C ILE A 21 10.66 -11.07 -0.17
N SER A 22 9.64 -11.86 -0.48
CA SER A 22 9.16 -12.92 0.43
C SER A 22 9.98 -14.20 0.36
N ASN A 23 10.44 -14.56 -0.84
CA ASN A 23 11.23 -15.78 -1.08
C ASN A 23 12.54 -15.42 -1.77
N ILE A 24 13.62 -15.39 -1.02
CA ILE A 24 14.95 -15.18 -1.56
C ILE A 24 15.70 -16.52 -1.54
N LYS A 25 16.22 -16.90 -2.68
CA LYS A 25 17.27 -17.89 -2.75
C LYS A 25 18.57 -17.23 -2.30
N ASP A 26 19.37 -17.93 -1.52
CA ASP A 26 20.53 -17.39 -0.79
C ASP A 26 21.63 -16.72 -1.64
N ASP A 27 21.57 -16.80 -2.98
CA ASP A 27 22.56 -16.29 -3.91
C ASP A 27 22.05 -15.15 -4.80
N LEU A 28 21.15 -14.29 -4.30
CA LEU A 28 20.68 -13.15 -5.06
C LEU A 28 21.79 -12.12 -5.25
N ILE A 29 22.30 -12.05 -6.46
CA ILE A 29 23.25 -11.03 -6.89
C ILE A 29 22.47 -9.82 -7.36
N LEU A 30 22.66 -8.66 -6.72
CA LEU A 30 22.02 -7.43 -7.13
C LEU A 30 23.09 -6.39 -7.48
N GLU A 31 22.78 -5.60 -8.51
CA GLU A 31 23.57 -4.41 -8.82
C GLU A 31 23.42 -3.35 -7.72
N PRO A 32 24.37 -2.42 -7.57
CA PRO A 32 24.21 -1.25 -6.71
C PRO A 32 22.92 -0.51 -7.02
N ASN A 33 22.19 -0.11 -5.99
CA ASN A 33 20.89 0.52 -6.11
C ASN A 33 20.71 1.59 -5.03
N ASP A 34 19.77 2.52 -5.30
CA ASP A 34 19.46 3.65 -4.43
C ASP A 34 18.16 3.43 -3.62
N PHE A 35 17.70 2.18 -3.50
CA PHE A 35 16.48 1.84 -2.77
C PHE A 35 16.75 0.75 -1.73
N LYS A 36 15.87 0.68 -0.73
CA LYS A 36 15.95 -0.29 0.35
C LYS A 36 15.48 -1.68 -0.10
N ILE A 37 16.21 -2.71 0.31
CA ILE A 37 15.80 -4.10 0.08
C ILE A 37 15.55 -4.74 1.44
N THR A 38 14.41 -5.40 1.57
CA THR A 38 13.99 -6.10 2.79
C THR A 38 13.49 -7.50 2.45
N LYS A 39 13.60 -8.39 3.42
CA LYS A 39 13.00 -9.72 3.36
C LYS A 39 11.81 -9.74 4.31
N GLY A 40 10.75 -10.46 3.95
CA GLY A 40 9.57 -10.62 4.79
C GLY A 40 8.33 -10.88 3.96
N TYR A 41 7.21 -11.08 4.64
CA TYR A 41 5.92 -11.15 3.98
C TYR A 41 4.87 -10.33 4.72
N ILE A 42 4.01 -9.67 3.96
CA ILE A 42 2.92 -8.88 4.52
C ILE A 42 1.82 -9.84 4.97
N LYS A 43 1.59 -9.89 6.29
CA LYS A 43 0.52 -10.66 6.88
C LYS A 43 -0.81 -9.93 6.84
N LYS A 44 -0.77 -8.62 7.04
CA LYS A 44 -1.95 -7.76 7.07
C LYS A 44 -1.61 -6.39 6.49
N ALA A 45 -2.50 -5.89 5.63
CA ALA A 45 -2.47 -4.52 5.15
C ALA A 45 -3.81 -3.86 5.45
N GLN A 46 -3.78 -2.60 5.87
CA GLN A 46 -4.99 -1.81 6.13
C GLN A 46 -4.68 -0.34 5.86
N GLY A 47 -5.72 0.49 5.79
CA GLY A 47 -5.56 1.91 5.51
C GLY A 47 -5.87 2.27 4.06
N TYR A 48 -5.36 3.39 3.60
CA TYR A 48 -5.64 4.01 2.30
C TYR A 48 -4.42 4.79 1.82
N PHE A 49 -4.50 5.34 0.62
CA PHE A 49 -3.45 6.15 0.01
C PHE A 49 -2.87 7.17 1.00
N THR A 50 -1.56 7.22 1.11
CA THR A 50 -0.74 7.99 2.08
C THR A 50 -0.75 7.49 3.54
N GLN A 51 -1.56 6.49 3.87
CA GLN A 51 -1.69 5.99 5.25
C GLN A 51 -1.91 4.46 5.30
N PHE A 52 -1.23 3.72 4.46
CA PHE A 52 -1.23 2.25 4.59
C PHE A 52 -0.41 1.83 5.80
N LYS A 53 -0.96 0.88 6.55
CA LYS A 53 -0.29 0.21 7.68
C LYS A 53 -0.12 -1.25 7.36
N LEU A 54 1.11 -1.72 7.49
CA LEU A 54 1.50 -3.08 7.15
C LEU A 54 1.99 -3.81 8.40
N GLU A 55 1.47 -5.01 8.62
CA GLU A 55 2.03 -6.00 9.55
C GLU A 55 2.88 -6.97 8.73
N ILE A 56 4.18 -6.99 8.98
CA ILE A 56 5.15 -7.80 8.26
C ILE A 56 5.71 -8.86 9.20
N ASN A 57 5.73 -10.10 8.75
CA ASN A 57 6.37 -11.20 9.47
C ASN A 57 7.68 -11.60 8.79
N ASP A 58 8.56 -12.21 9.58
CA ASP A 58 9.89 -12.69 9.18
C ASP A 58 10.72 -11.58 8.49
N PHE A 59 10.64 -10.38 9.06
CA PHE A 59 11.28 -9.20 8.52
C PHE A 59 12.78 -9.20 8.77
N ALA A 60 13.54 -8.85 7.74
CA ALA A 60 14.95 -8.54 7.86
C ALA A 60 15.35 -7.46 6.84
N GLU A 61 16.25 -6.57 7.22
CA GLU A 61 16.82 -5.58 6.32
C GLU A 61 18.11 -6.10 5.67
N SER A 62 18.36 -5.69 4.43
CA SER A 62 19.64 -5.99 3.79
C SER A 62 20.79 -5.25 4.46
N LEU A 63 21.91 -5.95 4.64
CA LEU A 63 23.14 -5.36 5.17
C LEU A 63 23.90 -4.64 4.05
N PRO A 64 24.50 -3.47 4.32
CA PRO A 64 25.24 -2.69 3.32
C PRO A 64 26.63 -3.27 2.99
N SER A 65 26.79 -4.57 3.02
CA SER A 65 28.12 -5.15 3.23
C SER A 65 28.73 -5.89 2.07
N SER A 66 28.05 -6.14 0.95
CA SER A 66 28.72 -6.89 -0.10
C SER A 66 28.52 -6.35 -1.50
N LYS A 67 29.57 -6.47 -2.30
CA LYS A 67 29.59 -6.02 -3.69
C LYS A 67 28.78 -6.92 -4.65
N SER A 68 28.37 -8.10 -4.23
CA SER A 68 27.80 -9.09 -5.13
C SER A 68 26.64 -9.91 -4.60
N THR A 69 26.43 -9.98 -3.30
CA THR A 69 25.33 -10.77 -2.71
C THR A 69 24.58 -9.94 -1.66
N VAL A 70 23.26 -10.10 -1.60
CA VAL A 70 22.46 -9.46 -0.57
C VAL A 70 22.47 -10.34 0.67
N ASN A 71 23.07 -9.84 1.73
CA ASN A 71 23.02 -10.45 3.06
C ASN A 71 21.96 -9.71 3.88
N PHE A 72 21.24 -10.44 4.72
CA PHE A 72 20.24 -9.89 5.63
C PHE A 72 20.76 -9.89 7.05
N GLY A 73 20.37 -8.84 7.78
CA GLY A 73 20.65 -8.71 9.20
C GLY A 73 19.75 -9.58 10.07
N ASP A 74 19.55 -9.13 11.31
CA ASP A 74 18.70 -9.84 12.28
C ASP A 74 17.26 -9.96 11.80
N PHE A 75 16.65 -11.11 12.08
CA PHE A 75 15.25 -11.38 11.75
C PHE A 75 14.34 -10.97 12.89
N PHE A 76 13.31 -10.21 12.55
CA PHE A 76 12.23 -9.85 13.46
C PHE A 76 10.98 -10.67 13.10
N SER A 77 10.40 -11.37 14.08
CA SER A 77 9.21 -12.17 13.87
C SER A 77 8.00 -11.36 13.41
N LYS A 78 7.93 -10.09 13.83
CA LYS A 78 6.87 -9.15 13.48
C LYS A 78 7.39 -7.73 13.51
N VAL A 79 7.04 -6.96 12.47
CA VAL A 79 7.28 -5.52 12.35
C VAL A 79 6.02 -4.83 11.82
N ASP A 80 5.65 -3.73 12.44
CA ASP A 80 4.59 -2.85 11.94
C ASP A 80 5.25 -1.63 11.28
N THR A 81 4.80 -1.25 10.07
CA THR A 81 5.34 -0.11 9.31
C THR A 81 4.23 0.57 8.52
N ASP A 82 4.50 1.80 8.11
CA ASP A 82 3.59 2.61 7.31
C ASP A 82 4.19 2.86 5.93
N CYS A 83 3.34 3.05 4.91
CA CYS A 83 3.75 3.49 3.58
C CYS A 83 2.62 4.26 2.88
N ASP A 84 2.99 5.08 1.91
CA ASP A 84 2.04 5.88 1.13
C ASP A 84 1.38 5.07 0.02
N LEU A 85 2.15 4.21 -0.62
CA LEU A 85 1.77 3.42 -1.80
C LEU A 85 2.21 1.96 -1.64
N ILE A 86 1.44 1.07 -2.25
CA ILE A 86 1.78 -0.35 -2.33
C ILE A 86 1.72 -0.79 -3.80
N ILE A 87 2.80 -1.37 -4.30
CA ILE A 87 2.83 -2.07 -5.58
C ILE A 87 3.01 -3.56 -5.30
N ASP A 88 1.95 -4.32 -5.50
CA ASP A 88 1.91 -5.76 -5.29
C ASP A 88 2.20 -6.50 -6.59
N LEU A 89 3.39 -7.07 -6.68
CA LEU A 89 3.85 -7.91 -7.79
C LEU A 89 3.84 -9.40 -7.40
N SER A 90 3.25 -9.73 -6.26
CA SER A 90 3.15 -11.12 -5.82
C SER A 90 2.05 -11.86 -6.59
N GLU A 91 2.19 -13.18 -6.70
CA GLU A 91 1.14 -14.07 -7.24
C GLU A 91 0.13 -14.50 -6.16
N ASN A 92 0.27 -13.99 -4.94
CA ASN A 92 -0.59 -14.30 -3.81
C ASN A 92 -2.00 -13.70 -3.97
N THR A 93 -2.91 -14.02 -3.06
CA THR A 93 -4.22 -13.36 -2.97
C THR A 93 -4.05 -11.85 -2.77
N PRO A 94 -4.83 -10.99 -3.46
CA PRO A 94 -4.77 -9.55 -3.25
C PRO A 94 -4.92 -9.16 -1.78
N MET A 95 -4.16 -8.20 -1.32
CA MET A 95 -4.25 -7.70 0.06
C MET A 95 -5.61 -7.03 0.35
N PHE A 96 -6.21 -6.45 -0.69
CA PHE A 96 -7.51 -5.80 -0.63
C PHE A 96 -8.42 -6.43 -1.67
N THR A 97 -9.53 -7.04 -1.21
CA THR A 97 -10.45 -7.86 -2.03
C THR A 97 -11.77 -7.16 -2.36
N GLY A 98 -11.92 -5.88 -2.02
CA GLY A 98 -13.13 -5.11 -2.31
C GLY A 98 -13.31 -4.85 -3.81
N ASP A 99 -14.58 -4.72 -4.26
CA ASP A 99 -14.94 -4.42 -5.65
C ASP A 99 -14.39 -3.06 -6.13
N HIS A 100 -14.13 -2.14 -5.20
CA HIS A 100 -13.51 -0.86 -5.49
C HIS A 100 -12.00 -0.94 -5.34
N LYS A 101 -11.29 -0.61 -6.41
CA LYS A 101 -9.83 -0.46 -6.38
C LYS A 101 -9.46 0.60 -5.35
N ARG A 102 -8.64 0.22 -4.38
CA ARG A 102 -8.17 1.14 -3.35
C ARG A 102 -7.08 2.03 -3.94
N ASP A 103 -7.28 3.35 -3.90
CA ASP A 103 -6.26 4.30 -4.35
C ASP A 103 -4.94 4.03 -3.63
N GLY A 104 -3.83 4.10 -4.37
CA GLY A 104 -2.49 3.84 -3.83
C GLY A 104 -2.12 2.36 -3.69
N TYR A 105 -3.04 1.42 -3.95
CA TYR A 105 -2.74 0.00 -4.07
C TYR A 105 -2.81 -0.44 -5.52
N PHE A 106 -1.68 -0.83 -6.07
CA PHE A 106 -1.53 -1.30 -7.43
C PHE A 106 -1.12 -2.76 -7.45
N ARG A 107 -1.66 -3.50 -8.40
CA ARG A 107 -1.29 -4.89 -8.60
C ARG A 107 -1.08 -5.20 -10.08
N ALA A 108 0.01 -5.89 -10.37
CA ALA A 108 0.29 -6.42 -11.71
C ALA A 108 1.02 -7.75 -11.63
N SER A 109 0.90 -8.52 -12.70
CA SER A 109 1.80 -9.64 -12.94
C SER A 109 3.16 -9.15 -13.43
N THR A 110 4.23 -9.76 -12.96
CA THR A 110 5.59 -9.52 -13.49
C THR A 110 5.75 -9.89 -14.95
N ASN A 111 4.79 -10.64 -15.52
CA ASN A 111 4.77 -11.07 -16.93
C ASN A 111 4.00 -10.11 -17.84
N SER A 112 3.47 -9.00 -17.34
CA SER A 112 2.72 -7.99 -18.10
C SER A 112 3.47 -6.66 -18.14
N PRO A 113 4.32 -6.41 -19.14
CA PRO A 113 5.07 -5.15 -19.27
C PRO A 113 4.16 -3.92 -19.41
N SER A 114 2.98 -4.07 -20.05
CA SER A 114 2.00 -3.00 -20.20
C SER A 114 1.45 -2.55 -18.85
N ASP A 115 1.06 -3.49 -17.99
CA ASP A 115 0.51 -3.16 -16.67
C ASP A 115 1.57 -2.52 -15.77
N LEU A 116 2.81 -2.97 -15.89
CA LEU A 116 3.93 -2.38 -15.14
C LEU A 116 4.22 -0.95 -15.59
N PHE A 117 4.15 -0.67 -16.89
CA PHE A 117 4.29 0.67 -17.42
C PHE A 117 3.15 1.59 -16.98
N ASP A 118 1.92 1.09 -17.03
CA ASP A 118 0.74 1.81 -16.55
C ASP A 118 0.82 2.14 -15.06
N ILE A 119 1.29 1.19 -14.25
CA ILE A 119 1.52 1.42 -12.81
C ILE A 119 2.60 2.49 -12.61
N TYR A 120 3.73 2.37 -13.31
CA TYR A 120 4.80 3.37 -13.23
C TYR A 120 4.27 4.77 -13.52
N THR A 121 3.54 4.97 -14.62
CA THR A 121 2.98 6.26 -14.99
C THR A 121 2.01 6.80 -13.93
N LYS A 122 1.08 5.95 -13.46
CA LYS A 122 0.11 6.33 -12.42
C LYS A 122 0.76 6.73 -11.11
N VAL A 123 1.81 6.01 -10.71
CA VAL A 123 2.53 6.29 -9.47
C VAL A 123 3.29 7.61 -9.55
N ILE A 124 3.89 7.90 -10.70
CA ILE A 124 4.57 9.20 -10.91
C ILE A 124 3.56 10.36 -10.88
N ASP A 125 2.37 10.18 -11.45
CA ASP A 125 1.30 11.18 -11.43
C ASP A 125 0.74 11.44 -10.00
N MET A 126 0.99 10.53 -9.06
CA MET A 126 0.60 10.69 -7.65
C MET A 126 1.61 11.46 -6.80
N ILE A 127 2.71 11.94 -7.40
CA ILE A 127 3.73 12.74 -6.68
C ILE A 127 3.29 14.21 -6.64
N GLY A 128 3.33 14.82 -5.45
CA GLY A 128 3.02 16.23 -5.25
C GLY A 128 1.66 16.47 -4.59
N GLN A 129 1.15 17.67 -4.77
CA GLN A 129 -0.17 18.05 -4.27
C GLN A 129 -1.21 17.92 -5.39
N PHE A 130 -2.29 17.23 -5.10
CA PHE A 130 -3.42 17.11 -6.00
C PHE A 130 -4.73 17.19 -5.23
N GLU A 131 -5.74 17.76 -5.88
CA GLU A 131 -7.09 17.79 -5.34
C GLU A 131 -7.77 16.46 -5.61
N LYS A 132 -8.25 15.80 -4.56
CA LYS A 132 -9.07 14.60 -4.70
C LYS A 132 -10.52 15.02 -4.86
N PRO A 133 -11.21 14.64 -5.96
CA PRO A 133 -12.62 14.95 -6.11
C PRO A 133 -13.44 14.32 -4.98
N ILE A 134 -14.47 15.02 -4.53
CA ILE A 134 -15.43 14.49 -3.57
C ILE A 134 -16.30 13.47 -4.30
N TYR A 135 -16.19 12.20 -3.91
CA TYR A 135 -16.94 11.10 -4.52
C TYR A 135 -18.22 10.74 -3.76
N VAL A 136 -18.46 11.36 -2.61
CA VAL A 136 -19.61 11.05 -1.75
C VAL A 136 -20.52 12.24 -1.68
N ASP A 137 -21.78 12.03 -2.07
CA ASP A 137 -22.88 12.95 -1.82
C ASP A 137 -23.71 12.41 -0.66
N PHE A 138 -23.75 13.16 0.44
CA PHE A 138 -24.48 12.75 1.64
C PHE A 138 -25.80 13.51 1.76
N ASN A 139 -26.89 12.78 1.76
CA ASN A 139 -28.22 13.35 1.98
C ASN A 139 -28.73 13.02 3.39
N GLU A 140 -28.71 13.99 4.27
CA GLU A 140 -29.14 13.85 5.66
C GLU A 140 -30.57 13.34 5.80
N ASN A 141 -31.48 13.74 4.90
CA ASN A 141 -32.89 13.37 4.96
C ASN A 141 -33.14 11.89 4.69
N LEU A 142 -32.19 11.21 4.02
CA LEU A 142 -32.27 9.78 3.75
C LEU A 142 -31.53 8.95 4.81
N CYS A 143 -30.68 9.59 5.61
CA CYS A 143 -29.90 8.90 6.62
C CYS A 143 -30.73 8.56 7.87
N ALA A 144 -30.79 7.28 8.23
CA ALA A 144 -31.49 6.82 9.43
C ALA A 144 -30.85 7.32 10.75
N HIS A 145 -29.58 7.75 10.72
CA HIS A 145 -28.89 8.34 11.86
C HIS A 145 -29.18 9.84 11.97
N SER A 146 -29.03 10.60 10.88
CA SER A 146 -29.15 12.07 10.89
C SER A 146 -30.61 12.55 10.83
N ARG A 147 -31.48 11.86 10.08
CA ARG A 147 -32.86 12.31 9.79
C ARG A 147 -33.70 12.61 11.02
N ASN A 148 -33.54 11.88 12.10
CA ASN A 148 -34.35 11.98 13.30
C ASN A 148 -33.54 12.42 14.54
N SER A 149 -32.31 12.90 14.34
CA SER A 149 -31.37 13.26 15.41
C SER A 149 -31.25 12.17 16.49
N LYS A 150 -31.20 10.92 16.05
CA LYS A 150 -31.02 9.74 16.91
C LYS A 150 -30.03 8.78 16.29
N THR A 151 -29.08 8.33 17.09
CA THR A 151 -28.17 7.27 16.67
C THR A 151 -28.94 6.04 16.20
N GLY A 152 -28.90 5.82 14.92
CA GLY A 152 -29.60 4.71 14.26
C GLY A 152 -28.62 3.79 13.57
N CYS A 153 -28.60 3.79 12.22
CA CYS A 153 -27.67 2.98 11.44
C CYS A 153 -26.24 3.53 11.50
N THR A 154 -25.26 2.68 11.81
CA THR A 154 -23.82 3.03 11.86
C THR A 154 -23.00 2.37 10.75
N LYS A 155 -23.63 1.69 9.80
CA LYS A 155 -22.93 0.90 8.76
C LYS A 155 -21.93 1.67 7.92
N CYS A 156 -22.23 2.93 7.60
CA CYS A 156 -21.30 3.78 6.84
C CYS A 156 -20.04 4.15 7.64
N LEU A 157 -20.15 4.28 8.96
CA LEU A 157 -19.03 4.57 9.86
C LEU A 157 -18.05 3.38 9.87
N ASP A 158 -18.59 2.17 9.92
CA ASP A 158 -17.81 0.92 9.99
C ASP A 158 -17.11 0.59 8.66
N VAL A 159 -17.71 1.01 7.54
CA VAL A 159 -17.22 0.69 6.18
C VAL A 159 -16.22 1.71 5.67
N CYS A 160 -16.18 2.93 6.20
CA CYS A 160 -15.28 3.97 5.74
C CYS A 160 -13.83 3.73 6.22
N PRO A 161 -12.90 3.27 5.35
CA PRO A 161 -11.54 2.95 5.78
C PRO A 161 -10.70 4.20 6.09
N ALA A 162 -11.13 5.35 5.58
CA ALA A 162 -10.48 6.63 5.78
C ALA A 162 -10.92 7.33 7.07
N GLY A 163 -11.98 6.82 7.74
CA GLY A 163 -12.59 7.52 8.86
C GLY A 163 -13.17 8.90 8.50
N ALA A 164 -13.43 9.14 7.21
CA ALA A 164 -13.96 10.40 6.71
C ALA A 164 -15.42 10.59 7.11
N ILE A 165 -16.14 9.50 7.35
CA ILE A 165 -17.52 9.53 7.82
C ILE A 165 -17.50 9.40 9.33
N GLN A 166 -17.99 10.41 10.02
CA GLN A 166 -17.97 10.47 11.49
C GLN A 166 -19.36 10.75 12.05
N SER A 167 -19.63 10.20 13.23
CA SER A 167 -20.81 10.58 14.01
C SER A 167 -20.45 11.76 14.89
N ILE A 168 -21.17 12.86 14.71
CA ILE A 168 -21.05 14.07 15.55
C ILE A 168 -22.34 14.19 16.34
N GLY A 169 -22.39 13.53 17.49
CA GLY A 169 -23.62 13.42 18.27
C GLY A 169 -24.71 12.64 17.50
N ASP A 170 -25.81 13.30 17.20
CA ASP A 170 -26.97 12.71 16.55
C ASP A 170 -26.97 12.83 15.02
N ILE A 171 -25.89 13.36 14.44
CA ILE A 171 -25.76 13.53 12.99
C ILE A 171 -24.51 12.83 12.46
N VAL A 172 -24.51 12.53 11.16
CA VAL A 172 -23.34 12.02 10.44
C VAL A 172 -22.73 13.17 9.66
N SER A 173 -21.42 13.33 9.78
CA SER A 173 -20.61 14.25 8.98
C SER A 173 -19.74 13.44 7.98
N VAL A 174 -19.57 13.97 6.79
CA VAL A 174 -18.74 13.39 5.71
C VAL A 174 -17.68 14.40 5.31
#